data_bfe09744f64f31f6988ab762533fc55d
#
_entry.id   bfe09744f64f31f6988ab762533fc55d
#
_cell.length_a   1.000
_cell.length_b   1.000
_cell.length_c   1.000
_cell.angle_alpha   90.00
_cell.angle_beta   90.00
_cell.angle_gamma   90.00
#
_symmetry.space_group_name_H-M   'P 1'
#
loop_
_entity.id
_entity.type
_entity.pdbx_description
1 polymer ?
#
loop_
_entity_poly.entity_id
_entity_poly.type
_entity_poly.pdbx_seq_one_letter_code
_entity_poly.pdbx_strand_id
1 'polypeptide(L)'
;MSKILRCDLHTHTSYSFDSTVTMQQYALKAIERGIDVVCFTDHIDCNRHYNTFDGFQFEARNAEFQRLKQQFSGQVELLLGFEIGEPHLHPEIMQAVYACKPDMIIGSIHHPADYEPSGKHYSRREYEQLYNRYVREMVQFGGFDVLGHADLPKKYHDDFVEDLDYICQTLRLCAEKGIVVEINTSSLRNGVAATMPSLKAIQYYAQCGGKYVTINSDSHNVNDLGCDYQHTLASLPQPLQTCYFVNRQLKLTNVKN
;
A
#
# COMPACT_ATOMS: atom_id res chain seq x y z
N MET A 1 -0.48 22.68 -20.08
CA MET A 1 -1.04 21.30 -20.16
C MET A 1 -0.99 20.73 -18.75
N SER A 2 -2.02 20.02 -18.31
CA SER A 2 -1.96 19.34 -17.00
C SER A 2 -0.95 18.19 -17.05
N LYS A 3 -0.08 18.08 -16.04
CA LYS A 3 0.83 16.95 -15.86
C LYS A 3 0.21 15.99 -14.86
N ILE A 4 0.22 14.70 -15.14
CA ILE A 4 -0.08 13.67 -14.14
C ILE A 4 1.25 13.25 -13.52
N LEU A 5 1.40 13.46 -12.22
CA LEU A 5 2.56 13.00 -11.47
C LEU A 5 2.56 11.47 -11.44
N ARG A 6 3.72 10.89 -11.69
CA ARG A 6 3.95 9.46 -11.53
C ARG A 6 4.40 9.20 -10.11
N CYS A 7 3.61 8.44 -9.36
CA CYS A 7 3.86 8.15 -7.95
C CYS A 7 4.05 6.65 -7.74
N ASP A 8 4.91 6.29 -6.79
CA ASP A 8 4.94 4.97 -6.21
C ASP A 8 4.96 5.14 -4.68
N LEU A 9 3.86 4.80 -4.05
CA LEU A 9 3.62 5.11 -2.65
C LEU A 9 3.69 3.88 -1.75
N HIS A 10 4.16 2.73 -2.28
CA HIS A 10 4.30 1.49 -1.54
C HIS A 10 5.64 0.85 -1.89
N THR A 11 6.65 1.17 -1.08
CA THR A 11 8.03 0.70 -1.29
C THR A 11 8.69 0.36 0.04
N HIS A 12 9.46 -0.73 0.06
CA HIS A 12 10.11 -1.28 1.25
C HIS A 12 11.62 -1.10 1.17
N THR A 13 12.18 -0.46 2.17
CA THR A 13 13.61 -0.20 2.25
C THR A 13 14.30 -1.20 3.18
N SER A 14 15.61 -1.04 3.38
CA SER A 14 16.37 -1.85 4.34
C SER A 14 15.94 -1.70 5.81
N TYR A 15 14.91 -0.89 6.07
CA TYR A 15 14.23 -0.85 7.37
C TYR A 15 13.09 -1.87 7.48
N SER A 16 12.62 -2.43 6.35
CA SER A 16 11.76 -3.62 6.32
C SER A 16 12.60 -4.89 6.45
N PHE A 17 12.05 -5.91 7.08
CA PHE A 17 12.76 -7.18 7.31
C PHE A 17 13.04 -7.99 6.03
N ASP A 18 12.33 -7.70 4.96
CA ASP A 18 12.29 -8.44 3.70
C ASP A 18 12.83 -7.63 2.50
N SER A 19 13.44 -6.47 2.76
CA SER A 19 14.09 -5.67 1.73
C SER A 19 15.53 -5.28 2.13
N THR A 20 16.41 -5.19 1.14
CA THR A 20 17.79 -4.70 1.30
C THR A 20 18.01 -3.38 0.56
N VAL A 21 16.99 -2.82 -0.05
CA VAL A 21 17.07 -1.61 -0.87
C VAL A 21 17.13 -0.38 0.04
N THR A 22 18.14 0.47 -0.13
CA THR A 22 18.23 1.72 0.63
C THR A 22 17.27 2.79 0.08
N MET A 23 16.83 3.72 0.94
CA MET A 23 16.07 4.89 0.49
C MET A 23 16.77 5.65 -0.63
N GLN A 24 18.12 5.77 -0.55
CA GLN A 24 18.91 6.43 -1.57
C GLN A 24 18.85 5.72 -2.93
N GLN A 25 18.88 4.39 -2.96
CA GLN A 25 18.75 3.63 -4.20
C GLN A 25 17.38 3.86 -4.86
N TYR A 26 16.32 3.89 -4.08
CA TYR A 26 14.98 4.23 -4.58
C TYR A 26 14.92 5.67 -5.12
N ALA A 27 15.48 6.65 -4.41
CA ALA A 27 15.50 8.04 -4.88
C ALA A 27 16.21 8.18 -6.23
N LEU A 28 17.38 7.56 -6.37
CA LEU A 28 18.13 7.55 -7.64
C LEU A 28 17.37 6.83 -8.76
N LYS A 29 16.75 5.69 -8.46
CA LYS A 29 15.95 4.94 -9.44
C LYS A 29 14.68 5.69 -9.84
N ALA A 30 14.07 6.43 -8.94
CA ALA A 30 12.92 7.28 -9.23
C ALA A 30 13.29 8.37 -10.25
N ILE A 31 14.41 9.04 -10.04
CA ILE A 31 14.93 10.04 -10.98
C ILE A 31 15.21 9.41 -12.36
N GLU A 32 15.91 8.27 -12.38
CA GLU A 32 16.20 7.53 -13.62
C GLU A 32 14.93 7.18 -14.40
N ARG A 33 13.84 6.78 -13.68
CA ARG A 33 12.57 6.34 -14.29
C ARG A 33 11.55 7.46 -14.49
N GLY A 34 11.87 8.70 -14.11
CA GLY A 34 10.95 9.82 -14.18
C GLY A 34 9.70 9.63 -13.27
N ILE A 35 9.91 9.05 -12.09
CA ILE A 35 8.91 8.97 -11.03
C ILE A 35 9.01 10.25 -10.21
N ASP A 36 7.90 10.96 -10.06
CA ASP A 36 7.86 12.28 -9.42
C ASP A 36 7.79 12.19 -7.89
N VAL A 37 7.13 11.15 -7.36
CA VAL A 37 6.86 10.98 -5.92
C VAL A 37 7.12 9.53 -5.50
N VAL A 38 7.89 9.33 -4.43
CA VAL A 38 8.11 8.03 -3.79
C VAL A 38 7.81 8.12 -2.31
N CYS A 39 7.01 7.19 -1.78
CA CYS A 39 6.79 7.05 -0.35
C CYS A 39 7.43 5.76 0.16
N PHE A 40 8.29 5.87 1.16
CA PHE A 40 8.85 4.73 1.86
C PHE A 40 7.86 4.26 2.91
N THR A 41 7.36 3.04 2.77
CA THR A 41 6.29 2.46 3.61
C THR A 41 6.74 1.16 4.25
N ASP A 42 7.89 1.22 4.93
CA ASP A 42 8.45 0.04 5.59
C ASP A 42 7.46 -0.60 6.55
N HIS A 43 7.54 -1.93 6.64
CA HIS A 43 6.68 -2.76 7.46
C HIS A 43 6.76 -2.45 8.95
N ILE A 44 5.59 -2.35 9.56
CA ILE A 44 5.41 -2.47 11.01
C ILE A 44 4.35 -3.52 11.29
N ASP A 45 4.81 -4.69 11.67
CA ASP A 45 3.99 -5.84 12.03
C ASP A 45 4.21 -6.18 13.50
N CYS A 46 3.16 -6.58 14.19
CA CYS A 46 3.20 -6.97 15.60
C CYS A 46 2.37 -8.24 15.84
N ASN A 47 2.53 -9.22 14.96
CA ASN A 47 1.90 -10.50 15.17
C ASN A 47 2.88 -11.51 15.83
N ARG A 48 2.37 -12.64 16.27
CA ARG A 48 3.14 -13.65 17.00
C ARG A 48 4.34 -14.21 16.21
N HIS A 49 4.25 -14.20 14.88
CA HIS A 49 5.29 -14.76 14.00
C HIS A 49 6.28 -13.69 13.55
N TYR A 50 5.82 -12.45 13.40
CA TYR A 50 6.62 -11.33 12.92
C TYR A 50 6.36 -10.10 13.79
N ASN A 51 7.26 -9.83 14.73
CA ASN A 51 7.25 -8.59 15.48
C ASN A 51 8.40 -7.72 14.99
N THR A 52 8.10 -6.82 14.08
CA THR A 52 9.07 -5.83 13.59
C THR A 52 9.02 -4.54 14.40
N PHE A 53 7.94 -4.32 15.16
CA PHE A 53 7.72 -3.09 15.93
C PHE A 53 8.78 -2.91 17.05
N ASP A 54 9.06 -3.94 17.84
CA ASP A 54 9.98 -3.84 18.99
C ASP A 54 11.42 -3.51 18.57
N GLY A 55 11.82 -3.85 17.36
CA GLY A 55 13.16 -3.59 16.82
C GLY A 55 13.20 -2.44 15.81
N PHE A 56 12.09 -1.78 15.54
CA PHE A 56 12.03 -0.79 14.46
C PHE A 56 12.81 0.48 14.81
N GLN A 57 13.70 0.89 13.93
CA GLN A 57 14.64 1.98 14.15
C GLN A 57 14.04 3.34 13.73
N PHE A 58 12.96 3.77 14.37
CA PHE A 58 12.22 4.99 14.03
C PHE A 58 13.10 6.23 13.89
N GLU A 59 13.99 6.48 14.85
CA GLU A 59 14.85 7.67 14.86
C GLU A 59 15.88 7.65 13.74
N ALA A 60 16.58 6.52 13.55
CA ALA A 60 17.58 6.34 12.51
C ALA A 60 16.95 6.48 11.11
N ARG A 61 15.80 5.82 10.89
CA ARG A 61 15.03 5.90 9.66
C ARG A 61 14.59 7.34 9.34
N ASN A 62 14.05 8.03 10.33
CA ASN A 62 13.62 9.42 10.15
C ASN A 62 14.81 10.34 9.84
N ALA A 63 15.93 10.19 10.53
CA ALA A 63 17.14 10.98 10.28
C ALA A 63 17.68 10.77 8.87
N GLU A 64 17.73 9.51 8.39
CA GLU A 64 18.13 9.21 7.02
C GLU A 64 17.15 9.82 6.02
N PHE A 65 15.85 9.66 6.23
CA PHE A 65 14.81 10.25 5.39
C PHE A 65 14.97 11.77 5.25
N GLN A 66 15.11 12.50 6.36
CA GLN A 66 15.25 13.96 6.32
C GLN A 66 16.49 14.39 5.54
N ARG A 67 17.61 13.72 5.73
CA ARG A 67 18.85 13.98 4.97
C ARG A 67 18.64 13.78 3.47
N LEU A 68 17.99 12.67 3.08
CA LEU A 68 17.75 12.36 1.67
C LEU A 68 16.68 13.27 1.04
N LYS A 69 15.63 13.61 1.78
CA LYS A 69 14.62 14.58 1.34
C LYS A 69 15.25 15.93 0.98
N GLN A 70 16.21 16.39 1.77
CA GLN A 70 16.96 17.60 1.46
C GLN A 70 17.89 17.40 0.24
N GLN A 71 18.62 16.28 0.18
CA GLN A 71 19.58 15.97 -0.88
C GLN A 71 18.93 15.90 -2.26
N PHE A 72 17.74 15.31 -2.36
CA PHE A 72 17.03 15.10 -3.62
C PHE A 72 15.93 16.13 -3.90
N SER A 73 15.87 17.20 -3.09
CA SER A 73 14.91 18.29 -3.27
C SER A 73 14.93 18.85 -4.69
N GLY A 74 13.74 19.01 -5.29
CA GLY A 74 13.59 19.48 -6.67
C GLY A 74 13.86 18.43 -7.76
N GLN A 75 14.29 17.23 -7.41
CA GLN A 75 14.52 16.13 -8.34
C GLN A 75 13.43 15.06 -8.24
N VAL A 76 13.10 14.66 -7.03
CA VAL A 76 12.02 13.72 -6.69
C VAL A 76 11.42 14.11 -5.33
N GLU A 77 10.12 14.03 -5.18
CA GLU A 77 9.47 14.20 -3.88
C GLU A 77 9.54 12.91 -3.09
N LEU A 78 10.25 12.94 -1.95
CA LEU A 78 10.34 11.81 -1.02
C LEU A 78 9.35 12.02 0.14
N LEU A 79 8.57 10.99 0.42
CA LEU A 79 7.56 10.95 1.47
C LEU A 79 7.87 9.86 2.48
N LEU A 80 7.53 10.12 3.75
CA LEU A 80 7.67 9.18 4.85
C LEU A 80 6.31 8.52 5.12
N GLY A 81 6.22 7.23 4.95
CA GLY A 81 5.03 6.45 5.25
C GLY A 81 5.36 5.20 6.07
N PHE A 82 4.34 4.43 6.35
CA PHE A 82 4.43 3.12 6.98
C PHE A 82 3.36 2.21 6.38
N GLU A 83 3.69 0.94 6.21
CA GLU A 83 2.71 -0.11 6.05
C GLU A 83 2.56 -0.86 7.37
N ILE A 84 1.33 -0.87 7.90
CA ILE A 84 1.03 -1.46 9.21
C ILE A 84 0.19 -2.70 9.01
N GLY A 85 0.75 -3.84 9.43
CA GLY A 85 0.03 -5.10 9.48
C GLY A 85 -0.98 -5.12 10.63
N GLU A 86 -2.21 -5.51 10.37
CA GLU A 86 -3.29 -5.71 11.35
C GLU A 86 -3.46 -4.56 12.37
N PRO A 87 -3.51 -3.26 11.96
CA PRO A 87 -3.51 -2.12 12.90
C PRO A 87 -4.68 -2.12 13.88
N HIS A 88 -5.77 -2.81 13.57
CA HIS A 88 -6.95 -2.93 14.44
C HIS A 88 -6.73 -3.85 15.64
N LEU A 89 -5.73 -4.73 15.58
CA LEU A 89 -5.35 -5.60 16.68
C LEU A 89 -4.31 -4.95 17.60
N HIS A 90 -3.59 -3.93 17.10
CA HIS A 90 -2.43 -3.33 17.75
C HIS A 90 -2.54 -1.80 17.78
N PRO A 91 -3.51 -1.21 18.49
CA PRO A 91 -3.72 0.24 18.52
C PRO A 91 -2.52 1.01 19.12
N GLU A 92 -1.68 0.36 19.93
CA GLU A 92 -0.43 0.92 20.47
C GLU A 92 0.59 1.27 19.38
N ILE A 93 0.67 0.48 18.31
CA ILE A 93 1.52 0.73 17.15
C ILE A 93 1.09 2.03 16.47
N MET A 94 -0.21 2.24 16.32
CA MET A 94 -0.74 3.44 15.68
C MET A 94 -0.30 4.71 16.39
N GLN A 95 -0.20 4.69 17.74
CA GLN A 95 0.27 5.85 18.52
C GLN A 95 1.75 6.15 18.22
N ALA A 96 2.60 5.12 18.17
CA ALA A 96 4.02 5.27 17.86
C ALA A 96 4.22 5.80 16.42
N VAL A 97 3.47 5.27 15.46
CA VAL A 97 3.52 5.72 14.06
C VAL A 97 3.04 7.18 13.93
N TYR A 98 1.96 7.57 14.58
CA TYR A 98 1.49 8.97 14.57
C TYR A 98 2.51 9.94 15.17
N ALA A 99 3.27 9.50 16.19
CA ALA A 99 4.33 10.33 16.76
C ALA A 99 5.43 10.67 15.75
N CYS A 100 5.66 9.83 14.75
CA CYS A 100 6.60 10.05 13.65
C CYS A 100 6.11 11.08 12.62
N LYS A 101 4.86 11.52 12.70
CA LYS A 101 4.22 12.46 11.76
C LYS A 101 4.39 12.02 10.29
N PRO A 102 3.94 10.81 9.92
CA PRO A 102 4.08 10.31 8.55
C PRO A 102 3.28 11.13 7.55
N ASP A 103 3.71 11.10 6.30
CA ASP A 103 2.97 11.65 5.17
C ASP A 103 1.78 10.75 4.81
N MET A 104 1.92 9.42 4.97
CA MET A 104 0.89 8.43 4.64
C MET A 104 1.02 7.16 5.49
N ILE A 105 -0.10 6.51 5.75
CA ILE A 105 -0.17 5.20 6.41
C ILE A 105 -1.00 4.25 5.52
N ILE A 106 -0.41 3.11 5.18
CA ILE A 106 -1.11 1.98 4.58
C ILE A 106 -1.53 1.03 5.70
N GLY A 107 -2.78 0.61 5.70
CA GLY A 107 -3.27 -0.49 6.53
C GLY A 107 -3.37 -1.76 5.70
N SER A 108 -2.75 -2.84 6.17
CA SER A 108 -2.67 -4.11 5.45
C SER A 108 -3.02 -5.28 6.38
N ILE A 109 -3.40 -6.40 5.78
CA ILE A 109 -3.53 -7.68 6.46
C ILE A 109 -2.47 -8.62 5.89
N HIS A 110 -1.52 -9.02 6.74
CA HIS A 110 -0.46 -9.95 6.38
C HIS A 110 -0.69 -11.34 7.00
N HIS A 111 -1.10 -11.39 8.27
CA HIS A 111 -1.23 -12.62 9.05
C HIS A 111 -2.56 -12.66 9.82
N PRO A 112 -3.70 -12.88 9.14
CA PRO A 112 -4.99 -12.93 9.82
C PRO A 112 -4.99 -14.03 10.89
N ALA A 113 -5.39 -13.68 12.13
CA ALA A 113 -5.38 -14.58 13.30
C ALA A 113 -4.02 -15.20 13.63
N ASP A 114 -2.92 -14.45 13.49
CA ASP A 114 -1.53 -14.95 13.62
C ASP A 114 -1.24 -16.14 12.69
N TYR A 115 -1.85 -16.17 11.55
CA TYR A 115 -1.79 -17.30 10.66
C TYR A 115 -0.74 -17.12 9.57
N GLU A 116 0.09 -18.13 9.37
CA GLU A 116 1.02 -18.18 8.25
C GLU A 116 0.24 -18.22 6.92
N PRO A 117 0.61 -17.42 5.91
CA PRO A 117 -0.03 -17.44 4.58
C PRO A 117 -0.02 -18.82 3.92
N SER A 118 0.89 -19.72 4.35
CA SER A 118 1.00 -21.09 3.87
C SER A 118 -0.18 -22.00 4.25
N GLY A 119 -1.11 -21.53 5.07
CA GLY A 119 -2.45 -22.06 5.23
C GLY A 119 -2.61 -23.53 5.67
N LYS A 120 -1.65 -24.12 6.38
CA LYS A 120 -1.64 -25.58 6.64
C LYS A 120 -2.82 -26.13 7.46
N HIS A 121 -3.67 -25.32 8.06
CA HIS A 121 -4.75 -25.75 8.95
C HIS A 121 -6.16 -25.35 8.53
N TYR A 122 -6.30 -24.50 7.48
CA TYR A 122 -7.58 -24.13 6.91
C TYR A 122 -7.67 -24.62 5.46
N SER A 123 -8.87 -24.99 5.03
CA SER A 123 -9.10 -25.04 3.60
C SER A 123 -8.87 -23.64 3.02
N ARG A 124 -8.48 -23.55 1.76
CA ARG A 124 -8.29 -22.29 1.05
C ARG A 124 -9.48 -21.34 1.25
N ARG A 125 -10.70 -21.84 1.08
CA ARG A 125 -11.93 -21.05 1.23
C ARG A 125 -12.08 -20.47 2.64
N GLU A 126 -11.76 -21.23 3.67
CA GLU A 126 -11.78 -20.76 5.05
C GLU A 126 -10.74 -19.66 5.27
N TYR A 127 -9.54 -19.81 4.68
CA TYR A 127 -8.50 -18.79 4.76
C TYR A 127 -8.92 -17.49 4.05
N GLU A 128 -9.48 -17.58 2.84
CA GLU A 128 -10.01 -16.42 2.11
C GLU A 128 -11.11 -15.69 2.90
N GLN A 129 -12.04 -16.44 3.50
CA GLN A 129 -13.08 -15.87 4.33
C GLN A 129 -12.52 -15.19 5.58
N LEU A 130 -11.52 -15.82 6.21
CA LEU A 130 -10.82 -15.26 7.37
C LEU A 130 -10.10 -13.97 6.97
N TYR A 131 -9.31 -13.99 5.91
CA TYR A 131 -8.59 -12.83 5.39
C TYR A 131 -9.55 -11.66 5.10
N ASN A 132 -10.59 -11.91 4.34
CA ASN A 132 -11.59 -10.90 4.00
C ASN A 132 -12.26 -10.31 5.25
N ARG A 133 -12.56 -11.12 6.27
CA ARG A 133 -13.11 -10.64 7.54
C ARG A 133 -12.14 -9.68 8.21
N TYR A 134 -10.87 -10.01 8.30
CA TYR A 134 -9.84 -9.16 8.90
C TYR A 134 -9.67 -7.85 8.14
N VAL A 135 -9.62 -7.88 6.81
CA VAL A 135 -9.59 -6.65 5.99
C VAL A 135 -10.78 -5.74 6.34
N ARG A 136 -11.98 -6.31 6.44
CA ARG A 136 -13.18 -5.53 6.77
C ARG A 136 -13.14 -4.96 8.18
N GLU A 137 -12.73 -5.74 9.17
CA GLU A 137 -12.58 -5.30 10.56
C GLU A 137 -11.55 -4.17 10.66
N MET A 138 -10.42 -4.29 9.96
CA MET A 138 -9.41 -3.25 9.84
C MET A 138 -9.97 -1.96 9.21
N VAL A 139 -10.72 -2.06 8.12
CA VAL A 139 -11.36 -0.89 7.49
C VAL A 139 -12.41 -0.27 8.43
N GLN A 140 -13.14 -1.08 9.21
CA GLN A 140 -14.04 -0.57 10.25
C GLN A 140 -13.31 0.19 11.35
N PHE A 141 -12.14 -0.27 11.77
CA PHE A 141 -11.28 0.40 12.73
C PHE A 141 -10.79 1.75 12.16
N GLY A 142 -10.23 1.76 10.95
CA GLY A 142 -9.70 2.95 10.29
C GLY A 142 -8.34 3.38 10.86
N GLY A 143 -8.09 4.70 10.89
CA GLY A 143 -6.84 5.26 11.42
C GLY A 143 -5.69 5.34 10.40
N PHE A 144 -5.83 4.75 9.23
CA PHE A 144 -4.90 4.77 8.12
C PHE A 144 -5.50 5.47 6.89
N ASP A 145 -4.69 5.77 5.90
CA ASP A 145 -5.07 6.58 4.74
C ASP A 145 -5.41 5.73 3.52
N VAL A 146 -4.69 4.62 3.36
CA VAL A 146 -4.78 3.74 2.19
C VAL A 146 -4.99 2.30 2.64
N LEU A 147 -5.98 1.60 2.05
CA LEU A 147 -6.12 0.15 2.17
C LEU A 147 -5.14 -0.51 1.20
N GLY A 148 -4.12 -1.19 1.72
CA GLY A 148 -3.14 -1.94 0.94
C GLY A 148 -3.75 -3.24 0.38
N HIS A 149 -3.23 -3.73 -0.73
CA HIS A 149 -3.48 -5.03 -1.39
C HIS A 149 -4.65 -5.85 -0.81
N ALA A 150 -5.88 -5.36 -0.95
CA ALA A 150 -7.09 -5.83 -0.26
C ALA A 150 -7.41 -7.34 -0.45
N ASP A 151 -6.76 -8.02 -1.37
CA ASP A 151 -6.89 -9.45 -1.68
C ASP A 151 -5.52 -10.13 -1.86
N LEU A 152 -4.58 -9.84 -0.97
CA LEU A 152 -3.21 -10.36 -0.97
C LEU A 152 -3.09 -11.88 -1.20
N PRO A 153 -3.98 -12.76 -0.68
CA PRO A 153 -3.90 -14.20 -0.94
C PRO A 153 -3.82 -14.57 -2.42
N LYS A 154 -4.33 -13.73 -3.33
CA LYS A 154 -4.21 -13.88 -4.78
C LYS A 154 -2.76 -14.01 -5.25
N LYS A 155 -1.83 -13.33 -4.60
CA LYS A 155 -0.40 -13.34 -4.93
C LYS A 155 0.26 -14.71 -4.70
N TYR A 156 -0.31 -15.51 -3.81
CA TYR A 156 0.30 -16.76 -3.32
C TYR A 156 -0.45 -18.04 -3.74
N HIS A 157 -1.62 -17.90 -4.36
CA HIS A 157 -2.49 -19.01 -4.69
C HIS A 157 -2.97 -18.91 -6.14
N ASP A 158 -2.43 -19.76 -7.02
CA ASP A 158 -2.75 -19.78 -8.47
C ASP A 158 -4.23 -20.04 -8.76
N ASP A 159 -4.92 -20.70 -7.83
CA ASP A 159 -6.33 -21.05 -7.94
C ASP A 159 -7.23 -20.11 -7.13
N PHE A 160 -6.75 -18.91 -6.76
CA PHE A 160 -7.53 -17.89 -6.05
C PHE A 160 -8.76 -17.47 -6.87
N VAL A 161 -9.92 -17.54 -6.25
CA VAL A 161 -11.17 -17.02 -6.81
C VAL A 161 -11.57 -15.77 -6.04
N GLU A 162 -11.50 -14.61 -6.71
CA GLU A 162 -11.91 -13.35 -6.11
C GLU A 162 -13.39 -13.41 -5.70
N ASP A 163 -13.67 -13.35 -4.39
CA ASP A 163 -15.03 -13.21 -3.87
C ASP A 163 -15.47 -11.75 -4.03
N LEU A 164 -16.02 -11.44 -5.22
CA LEU A 164 -16.45 -10.09 -5.56
C LEU A 164 -17.50 -9.56 -4.60
N ASP A 165 -18.42 -10.39 -4.12
CA ASP A 165 -19.49 -9.93 -3.23
C ASP A 165 -18.90 -9.45 -1.90
N TYR A 166 -17.87 -10.13 -1.42
CA TYR A 166 -17.22 -9.77 -0.17
C TYR A 166 -16.29 -8.56 -0.31
N ILE A 167 -15.39 -8.59 -1.28
CA ILE A 167 -14.46 -7.47 -1.50
C ILE A 167 -15.21 -6.17 -1.81
N CYS A 168 -16.29 -6.25 -2.58
CA CYS A 168 -17.13 -5.10 -2.90
C CYS A 168 -17.78 -4.46 -1.65
N GLN A 169 -18.17 -5.26 -0.65
CA GLN A 169 -18.67 -4.71 0.61
C GLN A 169 -17.59 -3.92 1.36
N THR A 170 -16.37 -4.44 1.38
CA THR A 170 -15.21 -3.75 2.00
C THR A 170 -14.86 -2.46 1.25
N LEU A 171 -14.84 -2.49 -0.08
CA LEU A 171 -14.55 -1.30 -0.90
C LEU A 171 -15.63 -0.21 -0.76
N ARG A 172 -16.90 -0.60 -0.60
CA ARG A 172 -17.97 0.35 -0.26
C ARG A 172 -17.70 1.03 1.08
N LEU A 173 -17.31 0.27 2.09
CA LEU A 173 -16.97 0.80 3.41
C LEU A 173 -15.77 1.76 3.33
N CYS A 174 -14.77 1.48 2.49
CA CYS A 174 -13.68 2.41 2.22
C CYS A 174 -14.19 3.73 1.65
N ALA A 175 -15.09 3.68 0.66
CA ALA A 175 -15.68 4.88 0.07
C ALA A 175 -16.45 5.71 1.10
N GLU A 176 -17.24 5.05 1.97
CA GLU A 176 -18.01 5.69 3.04
C GLU A 176 -17.11 6.35 4.10
N LYS A 177 -15.97 5.76 4.40
CA LYS A 177 -15.01 6.26 5.41
C LYS A 177 -13.96 7.21 4.85
N GLY A 178 -13.90 7.38 3.52
CA GLY A 178 -12.88 8.20 2.87
C GLY A 178 -11.49 7.56 2.87
N ILE A 179 -11.39 6.24 3.09
CA ILE A 179 -10.15 5.47 2.97
C ILE A 179 -9.89 5.23 1.47
N VAL A 180 -8.71 5.61 1.01
CA VAL A 180 -8.31 5.39 -0.38
C VAL A 180 -7.96 3.92 -0.61
N VAL A 181 -8.29 3.38 -1.77
CA VAL A 181 -7.96 2.00 -2.11
C VAL A 181 -6.69 1.97 -2.97
N GLU A 182 -5.77 1.12 -2.60
CA GLU A 182 -4.60 0.81 -3.40
C GLU A 182 -4.98 -0.10 -4.57
N ILE A 183 -4.39 0.16 -5.74
CA ILE A 183 -4.26 -0.78 -6.84
C ILE A 183 -2.81 -1.26 -6.83
N ASN A 184 -2.58 -2.38 -6.18
CA ASN A 184 -1.26 -2.97 -6.02
C ASN A 184 -0.92 -3.82 -7.25
N THR A 185 0.23 -3.54 -7.86
CA THR A 185 0.64 -4.18 -9.12
C THR A 185 1.59 -5.36 -8.91
N SER A 186 1.99 -5.67 -7.66
CA SER A 186 2.99 -6.72 -7.39
C SER A 186 2.55 -8.12 -7.83
N SER A 187 1.24 -8.40 -7.83
CA SER A 187 0.68 -9.66 -8.34
C SER A 187 1.02 -9.92 -9.81
N LEU A 188 1.06 -8.87 -10.63
CA LEU A 188 1.37 -8.98 -12.06
C LEU A 188 2.79 -9.54 -12.28
N ARG A 189 3.76 -9.16 -11.43
CA ARG A 189 5.13 -9.67 -11.49
C ARG A 189 5.24 -11.13 -11.06
N ASN A 190 4.26 -11.63 -10.32
CA ASN A 190 4.17 -13.03 -9.87
C ASN A 190 3.33 -13.91 -10.81
N GLY A 191 3.03 -13.44 -12.01
CA GLY A 191 2.30 -14.20 -13.03
C GLY A 191 0.78 -14.18 -12.86
N VAL A 192 0.23 -13.48 -11.87
CA VAL A 192 -1.20 -13.29 -11.71
C VAL A 192 -1.71 -12.26 -12.72
N ALA A 193 -2.74 -12.60 -13.47
CA ALA A 193 -3.25 -11.74 -14.55
C ALA A 193 -4.09 -10.53 -14.09
N ALA A 194 -4.07 -10.20 -12.79
CA ALA A 194 -4.86 -9.11 -12.22
C ALA A 194 -4.12 -8.41 -11.08
N THR A 195 -4.37 -7.11 -10.90
CA THR A 195 -3.92 -6.31 -9.75
C THR A 195 -4.63 -6.71 -8.46
N MET A 196 -4.17 -6.22 -7.33
CA MET A 196 -4.78 -6.40 -6.02
C MET A 196 -5.35 -5.07 -5.47
N PRO A 197 -6.69 -4.89 -5.43
CA PRO A 197 -7.70 -5.75 -6.02
C PRO A 197 -7.78 -5.62 -7.55
N SER A 198 -8.60 -6.49 -8.19
CA SER A 198 -8.79 -6.45 -9.64
C SER A 198 -9.43 -5.14 -10.11
N LEU A 199 -9.19 -4.75 -11.36
CA LEU A 199 -9.83 -3.57 -11.94
C LEU A 199 -11.36 -3.67 -11.96
N LYS A 200 -11.92 -4.89 -11.96
CA LYS A 200 -13.37 -5.12 -11.84
C LYS A 200 -13.88 -4.70 -10.45
N ALA A 201 -13.16 -5.08 -9.39
CA ALA A 201 -13.48 -4.64 -8.03
C ALA A 201 -13.30 -3.12 -7.87
N ILE A 202 -12.27 -2.54 -8.49
CA ILE A 202 -12.04 -1.09 -8.53
C ILE A 202 -13.17 -0.34 -9.27
N GLN A 203 -13.70 -0.92 -10.33
CA GLN A 203 -14.87 -0.36 -11.01
C GLN A 203 -16.09 -0.32 -10.08
N TYR A 204 -16.31 -1.35 -9.28
CA TYR A 204 -17.36 -1.35 -8.27
C TYR A 204 -17.11 -0.30 -7.19
N TYR A 205 -15.87 -0.13 -6.73
CA TYR A 205 -15.50 0.93 -5.79
C TYR A 205 -15.94 2.31 -6.32
N ALA A 206 -15.68 2.61 -7.59
CA ALA A 206 -16.14 3.84 -8.22
C ALA A 206 -17.67 3.97 -8.22
N GLN A 207 -18.39 2.89 -8.49
CA GLN A 207 -19.87 2.87 -8.47
C GLN A 207 -20.42 3.11 -7.05
N CYS A 208 -19.70 2.73 -6.01
CA CYS A 208 -20.06 2.98 -4.61
C CYS A 208 -19.68 4.36 -4.10
N GLY A 209 -19.18 5.26 -4.97
CA GLY A 209 -18.81 6.62 -4.60
C GLY A 209 -17.33 6.81 -4.27
N GLY A 210 -16.49 5.79 -4.45
CA GLY A 210 -15.03 5.93 -4.43
C GLY A 210 -14.58 6.93 -5.48
N LYS A 211 -13.62 7.78 -5.11
CA LYS A 211 -13.15 8.87 -5.98
C LYS A 211 -11.66 8.78 -6.30
N TYR A 212 -10.90 8.25 -5.36
CA TYR A 212 -9.44 8.30 -5.39
C TYR A 212 -8.84 6.93 -5.18
N VAL A 213 -7.74 6.67 -5.87
CA VAL A 213 -6.95 5.45 -5.73
C VAL A 213 -5.45 5.79 -5.73
N THR A 214 -4.64 4.91 -5.19
CA THR A 214 -3.20 4.89 -5.44
C THR A 214 -2.86 3.72 -6.35
N ILE A 215 -1.82 3.85 -7.17
CA ILE A 215 -1.28 2.76 -8.00
C ILE A 215 0.15 2.56 -7.55
N ASN A 216 0.45 1.41 -6.97
CA ASN A 216 1.73 1.18 -6.32
C ASN A 216 2.34 -0.17 -6.71
N SER A 217 3.66 -0.23 -6.66
CA SER A 217 4.39 -1.42 -7.03
C SER A 217 4.58 -2.43 -5.90
N ASP A 218 4.49 -2.00 -4.64
CA ASP A 218 4.85 -2.83 -3.48
C ASP A 218 6.27 -3.41 -3.67
N SER A 219 7.19 -2.47 -3.91
CA SER A 219 8.54 -2.80 -4.36
C SER A 219 9.43 -3.17 -3.18
N HIS A 220 10.01 -4.37 -3.24
CA HIS A 220 11.07 -4.88 -2.36
C HIS A 220 12.43 -4.97 -3.08
N ASN A 221 12.43 -4.67 -4.38
CA ASN A 221 13.61 -4.60 -5.23
C ASN A 221 13.61 -3.30 -6.02
N VAL A 222 14.74 -2.63 -6.09
CA VAL A 222 14.86 -1.34 -6.77
C VAL A 222 14.39 -1.36 -8.24
N ASN A 223 14.49 -2.53 -8.90
CA ASN A 223 14.01 -2.71 -10.27
C ASN A 223 12.50 -2.85 -10.40
N ASP A 224 11.78 -2.99 -9.30
CA ASP A 224 10.32 -3.10 -9.31
C ASP A 224 9.63 -1.74 -9.11
N LEU A 225 10.38 -0.71 -8.73
CA LEU A 225 9.85 0.63 -8.48
C LEU A 225 9.03 1.15 -9.67
N GLY A 226 7.75 1.43 -9.46
CA GLY A 226 6.81 1.94 -10.46
C GLY A 226 6.47 0.96 -11.59
N CYS A 227 6.73 -0.35 -11.41
CA CYS A 227 6.33 -1.36 -12.38
C CYS A 227 4.80 -1.35 -12.59
N ASP A 228 4.41 -1.56 -13.86
CA ASP A 228 3.01 -1.63 -14.32
C ASP A 228 2.15 -0.38 -14.05
N TYR A 229 2.72 0.71 -13.52
CA TYR A 229 2.00 1.95 -13.22
C TYR A 229 1.28 2.50 -14.45
N GLN A 230 1.98 2.68 -15.58
CA GLN A 230 1.40 3.30 -16.77
C GLN A 230 0.31 2.44 -17.41
N HIS A 231 0.52 1.12 -17.43
CA HIS A 231 -0.47 0.17 -17.93
C HIS A 231 -1.75 0.20 -17.09
N THR A 232 -1.59 0.19 -15.78
CA THR A 232 -2.70 0.22 -14.82
C THR A 232 -3.44 1.57 -14.89
N LEU A 233 -2.70 2.68 -14.97
CA LEU A 233 -3.28 4.02 -15.09
C LEU A 233 -4.13 4.15 -16.37
N ALA A 234 -3.64 3.60 -17.51
CA ALA A 234 -4.37 3.63 -18.78
C ALA A 234 -5.69 2.84 -18.72
N SER A 235 -5.77 1.85 -17.82
CA SER A 235 -6.95 1.00 -17.63
C SER A 235 -7.83 1.44 -16.45
N LEU A 236 -7.52 2.59 -15.82
CA LEU A 236 -8.24 3.04 -14.64
C LEU A 236 -9.70 3.39 -14.96
N PRO A 237 -10.69 2.81 -14.25
CA PRO A 237 -12.09 3.12 -14.45
C PRO A 237 -12.42 4.59 -14.18
N GLN A 238 -13.15 5.22 -15.08
CA GLN A 238 -13.67 6.59 -14.86
C GLN A 238 -14.82 6.56 -13.84
N PRO A 239 -14.98 7.56 -12.95
CA PRO A 239 -14.25 8.85 -12.89
C PRO A 239 -13.10 8.87 -11.87
N LEU A 240 -12.52 7.72 -11.51
CA LEU A 240 -11.46 7.64 -10.51
C LEU A 240 -10.24 8.49 -10.89
N GLN A 241 -9.61 9.06 -9.88
CA GLN A 241 -8.39 9.85 -9.99
C GLN A 241 -7.30 9.27 -9.10
N THR A 242 -6.06 9.33 -9.57
CA THR A 242 -4.92 8.96 -8.75
C THR A 242 -4.56 10.09 -7.78
N CYS A 243 -4.14 9.70 -6.57
CA CYS A 243 -3.75 10.63 -5.51
C CYS A 243 -2.50 10.15 -4.78
N TYR A 244 -1.95 11.04 -3.96
CA TYR A 244 -0.91 10.78 -2.98
C TYR A 244 -1.19 11.58 -1.70
N PHE A 245 -0.37 11.45 -0.67
CA PHE A 245 -0.60 12.10 0.62
C PHE A 245 0.64 12.87 1.06
N VAL A 246 0.43 14.04 1.66
CA VAL A 246 1.47 14.81 2.35
C VAL A 246 0.91 15.22 3.72
N ASN A 247 1.62 14.90 4.79
CA ASN A 247 1.13 15.10 6.17
C ASN A 247 -0.29 14.51 6.37
N ARG A 248 -0.56 13.35 5.78
CA ARG A 248 -1.85 12.64 5.77
C ARG A 248 -2.99 13.42 5.11
N GLN A 249 -2.67 14.39 4.28
CA GLN A 249 -3.63 15.14 3.48
C GLN A 249 -3.55 14.71 2.01
N LEU A 250 -4.68 14.32 1.47
CA LEU A 250 -4.80 13.89 0.09
C LEU A 250 -4.44 15.02 -0.89
N LYS A 251 -3.62 14.68 -1.87
CA LYS A 251 -3.25 15.51 -3.02
C LYS A 251 -3.56 14.75 -4.31
N LEU A 252 -4.06 15.44 -5.32
CA LEU A 252 -4.26 14.84 -6.63
C LEU A 252 -2.95 14.80 -7.41
N THR A 253 -2.74 13.71 -8.18
CA THR A 253 -1.58 13.62 -9.08
C THR A 253 -1.74 14.49 -10.32
N ASN A 254 -2.98 14.86 -10.70
CA ASN A 254 -3.24 15.75 -11.81
C ASN A 254 -3.04 17.22 -11.37
N VAL A 255 -1.83 17.74 -11.64
CA VAL A 255 -1.47 19.13 -11.32
C VAL A 255 -1.70 20.03 -12.53
N LYS A 256 -2.41 21.13 -12.32
CA LYS A 256 -2.53 22.20 -13.32
C LYS A 256 -1.25 23.03 -13.24
N ASN A 257 -0.52 23.13 -14.35
CA ASN A 257 0.59 24.07 -14.50
C ASN A 257 0.07 25.51 -14.49
#